data_6dfd568f1b4dddc59b763d4ec9301311
#
_entry.id   6dfd568f1b4dddc59b763d4ec9301311
#
_cell.length_a   1.000
_cell.length_b   1.000
_cell.length_c   1.000
_cell.angle_alpha   90.00
_cell.angle_beta   90.00
_cell.angle_gamma   90.00
#
_symmetry.space_group_name_H-M   'P 1'
#
loop_
_entity.id
_entity.type
_entity.pdbx_description
1 polymer ?
#
loop_
_entity_poly.entity_id
_entity_poly.type
_entity_poly.pdbx_seq_one_letter_code
_entity_poly.pdbx_strand_id
1 'polypeptide(L)'
;MYMPELIRKKRDGGELTAEEISYIINGCVSGEVPDYQLSAFAMAVFFRGMTNAETVALTLAMRDSGDKADLSGISGVKVDKHSTGGVGDKTTLIVAPIVAACGVKVAKMSGRGLGHTGGTVDKLESIPGFRTSISPQEMRETVETCGLSVTGQSGNMCPADKKLYALRDVTATVDSIPLIASSIMSKKLADGSDCILLDVKTGSGSFMKTLDDSRLLARTMVDIGRGAGVSTAALITNMDSPLGSAVGNSLEVIESVDILNGNTSGDLWTVCRELSCRMLMLAGIGDRDECGRLVDEAVKSGEALKRFEMMVNLQGGDVSYIEDTSKFRKASFSREVYAPADGYITHMDSEKIGLTAVLLGAGREKKEDNINHAAGIMIAAKAGDFVKRGELLATLFADNKSRLDGAESRYLSAVSIGDKKPAEQPMILDYID
;
A
#
# COMPACT_ATOMS: atom_id res chain seq x y z
N MET A 1 15.01 31.40 -15.38
CA MET A 1 13.63 31.17 -15.86
C MET A 1 12.65 31.98 -15.03
N TYR A 2 11.43 32.25 -15.52
CA TYR A 2 10.43 33.05 -14.80
C TYR A 2 9.16 32.21 -14.59
N MET A 3 8.89 31.86 -13.33
CA MET A 3 7.81 30.92 -12.97
C MET A 3 6.43 31.27 -13.54
N PRO A 4 5.96 32.55 -13.53
CA PRO A 4 4.67 32.90 -14.14
C PRO A 4 4.55 32.59 -15.63
N GLU A 5 5.64 32.61 -16.39
CA GLU A 5 5.63 32.21 -17.82
C GLU A 5 5.48 30.70 -17.97
N LEU A 6 6.11 29.90 -17.10
CA LEU A 6 5.97 28.44 -17.10
C LEU A 6 4.54 28.03 -16.72
N ILE A 7 3.96 28.68 -15.72
CA ILE A 7 2.56 28.46 -15.34
C ILE A 7 1.64 28.79 -16.52
N ARG A 8 1.85 29.95 -17.19
CA ARG A 8 1.07 30.36 -18.37
C ARG A 8 1.21 29.36 -19.50
N LYS A 9 2.44 28.93 -19.81
CA LYS A 9 2.71 27.92 -20.84
C LYS A 9 1.91 26.64 -20.59
N LYS A 10 1.94 26.13 -19.34
CA LYS A 10 1.18 24.92 -18.98
C LYS A 10 -0.32 25.16 -18.99
N ARG A 11 -0.79 26.25 -18.43
CA ARG A 11 -2.22 26.65 -18.44
C ARG A 11 -2.80 26.71 -19.84
N ASP A 12 -2.03 27.19 -20.80
CA ASP A 12 -2.47 27.36 -22.21
C ASP A 12 -2.30 26.07 -23.04
N GLY A 13 -1.85 24.96 -22.42
CA GLY A 13 -1.72 23.63 -23.04
C GLY A 13 -0.35 23.36 -23.66
N GLY A 14 0.63 24.21 -23.41
CA GLY A 14 2.02 23.97 -23.85
C GLY A 14 2.73 22.91 -23.01
N GLU A 15 3.72 22.23 -23.61
CA GLU A 15 4.57 21.25 -22.95
C GLU A 15 5.77 21.94 -22.30
N LEU A 16 6.10 21.53 -21.06
CA LEU A 16 7.30 21.99 -20.36
C LEU A 16 8.48 21.08 -20.69
N THR A 17 9.66 21.68 -20.86
CA THR A 17 10.89 20.90 -21.03
C THR A 17 11.38 20.33 -19.69
N ALA A 18 12.30 19.36 -19.75
CA ALA A 18 12.92 18.79 -18.54
C ALA A 18 13.66 19.86 -17.71
N GLU A 19 14.30 20.85 -18.35
CA GLU A 19 14.96 21.96 -17.68
C GLU A 19 13.97 22.89 -16.99
N GLU A 20 12.82 23.19 -17.63
CA GLU A 20 11.75 24.01 -17.03
C GLU A 20 11.14 23.30 -15.81
N ILE A 21 10.93 21.99 -15.88
CA ILE A 21 10.44 21.17 -14.76
C ILE A 21 11.47 21.12 -13.64
N SER A 22 12.73 20.90 -13.96
CA SER A 22 13.84 20.91 -12.97
C SER A 22 13.94 22.26 -12.25
N TYR A 23 13.76 23.38 -12.97
CA TYR A 23 13.72 24.71 -12.36
C TYR A 23 12.57 24.83 -11.34
N ILE A 24 11.37 24.36 -11.68
CA ILE A 24 10.21 24.39 -10.78
C ILE A 24 10.50 23.56 -9.51
N ILE A 25 11.03 22.36 -9.67
CA ILE A 25 11.27 21.43 -8.55
C ILE A 25 12.43 21.92 -7.66
N ASN A 26 13.52 22.39 -8.24
CA ASN A 26 14.62 22.97 -7.47
C ASN A 26 14.16 24.22 -6.72
N GLY A 27 13.37 25.09 -7.35
CA GLY A 27 12.77 26.27 -6.72
C GLY A 27 11.75 25.91 -5.63
N CYS A 28 11.06 24.77 -5.76
CA CYS A 28 10.20 24.23 -4.71
C CYS A 28 11.01 23.88 -3.45
N VAL A 29 12.14 23.17 -3.61
CA VAL A 29 12.97 22.75 -2.48
C VAL A 29 13.71 23.91 -1.85
N SER A 30 14.32 24.80 -2.65
CA SER A 30 15.06 25.97 -2.16
C SER A 30 14.15 27.06 -1.55
N GLY A 31 12.84 27.03 -1.87
CA GLY A 31 11.90 28.09 -1.47
C GLY A 31 11.91 29.32 -2.38
N GLU A 32 12.69 29.31 -3.48
CA GLU A 32 12.69 30.40 -4.47
C GLU A 32 11.37 30.51 -5.23
N VAL A 33 10.69 29.37 -5.46
CA VAL A 33 9.34 29.34 -6.00
C VAL A 33 8.35 29.27 -4.84
N PRO A 34 7.54 30.34 -4.61
CA PRO A 34 6.62 30.38 -3.49
C PRO A 34 5.42 29.46 -3.68
N ASP A 35 4.81 29.05 -2.58
CA ASP A 35 3.73 28.06 -2.52
C ASP A 35 2.52 28.40 -3.39
N TYR A 36 2.16 29.69 -3.52
CA TYR A 36 1.05 30.11 -4.37
C TYR A 36 1.34 29.89 -5.88
N GLN A 37 2.60 29.97 -6.31
CA GLN A 37 3.01 29.65 -7.68
C GLN A 37 3.02 28.13 -7.91
N LEU A 38 3.48 27.35 -6.93
CA LEU A 38 3.42 25.88 -6.98
C LEU A 38 1.97 25.39 -7.02
N SER A 39 1.08 25.99 -6.24
CA SER A 39 -0.35 25.69 -6.28
C SER A 39 -0.98 26.03 -7.63
N ALA A 40 -0.64 27.17 -8.22
CA ALA A 40 -1.09 27.55 -9.56
C ALA A 40 -0.55 26.59 -10.65
N PHE A 41 0.69 26.14 -10.53
CA PHE A 41 1.26 25.11 -11.41
C PHE A 41 0.51 23.78 -11.26
N ALA A 42 0.29 23.29 -10.03
CA ALA A 42 -0.46 22.07 -9.77
C ALA A 42 -1.88 22.14 -10.35
N MET A 43 -2.56 23.29 -10.25
CA MET A 43 -3.88 23.49 -10.82
C MET A 43 -3.84 23.54 -12.37
N ALA A 44 -2.80 24.14 -12.97
CA ALA A 44 -2.61 24.09 -14.42
C ALA A 44 -2.41 22.65 -14.93
N VAL A 45 -1.61 21.85 -14.20
CA VAL A 45 -1.44 20.41 -14.49
C VAL A 45 -2.74 19.64 -14.29
N PHE A 46 -3.52 19.94 -13.26
CA PHE A 46 -4.80 19.28 -13.00
C PHE A 46 -5.75 19.40 -14.20
N PHE A 47 -5.88 20.58 -14.79
CA PHE A 47 -6.78 20.81 -15.92
C PHE A 47 -6.20 20.42 -17.28
N ARG A 48 -4.88 20.47 -17.48
CA ARG A 48 -4.25 20.24 -18.79
C ARG A 48 -3.54 18.90 -18.91
N GLY A 49 -3.36 18.19 -17.79
CA GLY A 49 -2.53 16.98 -17.73
C GLY A 49 -1.06 17.26 -18.00
N MET A 50 -0.31 16.20 -18.18
CA MET A 50 1.10 16.20 -18.58
C MET A 50 1.31 15.12 -19.64
N THR A 51 2.25 15.34 -20.55
CA THR A 51 2.73 14.29 -21.46
C THR A 51 3.58 13.27 -20.69
N ASN A 52 3.81 12.10 -21.28
CA ASN A 52 4.70 11.10 -20.65
C ASN A 52 6.09 11.68 -20.40
N ALA A 53 6.64 12.47 -21.32
CA ALA A 53 7.95 13.11 -21.16
C ALA A 53 7.97 14.09 -19.98
N GLU A 54 6.94 14.93 -19.85
CA GLU A 54 6.79 15.83 -18.69
C GLU A 54 6.67 15.05 -17.38
N THR A 55 5.88 13.98 -17.37
CA THR A 55 5.62 13.18 -16.15
C THR A 55 6.89 12.44 -15.69
N VAL A 56 7.66 11.88 -16.64
CA VAL A 56 8.98 11.29 -16.37
C VAL A 56 9.94 12.35 -15.82
N ALA A 57 10.05 13.52 -16.47
CA ALA A 57 10.93 14.59 -16.03
C ALA A 57 10.58 15.10 -14.63
N LEU A 58 9.29 15.28 -14.33
CA LEU A 58 8.81 15.66 -13.00
C LEU A 58 9.19 14.62 -11.95
N THR A 59 8.97 13.35 -12.26
CA THR A 59 9.28 12.24 -11.35
C THR A 59 10.77 12.16 -11.04
N LEU A 60 11.62 12.25 -12.06
CA LEU A 60 13.08 12.23 -11.90
C LEU A 60 13.59 13.45 -11.12
N ALA A 61 13.07 14.63 -11.39
CA ALA A 61 13.42 15.84 -10.64
C ALA A 61 13.02 15.74 -9.15
N MET A 62 11.83 15.18 -8.85
CA MET A 62 11.40 14.94 -7.47
C MET A 62 12.25 13.85 -6.80
N ARG A 63 12.57 12.75 -7.49
CA ARG A 63 13.48 11.71 -7.00
C ARG A 63 14.83 12.28 -6.61
N ASP A 64 15.40 13.11 -7.47
CA ASP A 64 16.75 13.66 -7.32
C ASP A 64 16.82 14.86 -6.37
N SER A 65 15.67 15.30 -5.85
CA SER A 65 15.59 16.43 -4.90
C SER A 65 16.06 16.08 -3.48
N GLY A 66 16.27 14.81 -3.15
CA GLY A 66 16.66 14.35 -1.81
C GLY A 66 17.52 13.09 -1.81
N ASP A 67 17.52 12.40 -0.69
CA ASP A 67 18.30 11.18 -0.52
C ASP A 67 17.76 10.03 -1.38
N LYS A 68 18.68 9.20 -1.86
CA LYS A 68 18.38 7.93 -2.55
C LYS A 68 19.02 6.78 -1.79
N ALA A 69 18.35 5.65 -1.71
CA ALA A 69 18.93 4.46 -1.13
C ALA A 69 19.99 3.88 -2.08
N ASP A 70 21.16 3.57 -1.52
CA ASP A 70 22.19 2.81 -2.22
C ASP A 70 22.08 1.33 -1.87
N LEU A 71 21.53 0.56 -2.79
CA LEU A 71 21.39 -0.90 -2.69
C LEU A 71 22.45 -1.65 -3.51
N SER A 72 23.44 -0.97 -4.08
CA SER A 72 24.45 -1.58 -4.93
C SER A 72 25.32 -2.63 -4.20
N GLY A 73 25.47 -2.49 -2.88
CA GLY A 73 26.15 -3.45 -2.03
C GLY A 73 25.37 -4.73 -1.73
N ILE A 74 24.09 -4.82 -2.13
CA ILE A 74 23.25 -6.01 -1.92
C ILE A 74 23.34 -6.92 -3.14
N SER A 75 23.78 -8.18 -2.92
CA SER A 75 23.88 -9.18 -3.98
C SER A 75 22.50 -9.65 -4.47
N GLY A 76 22.39 -9.95 -5.78
CA GLY A 76 21.16 -10.42 -6.42
C GLY A 76 20.20 -9.30 -6.82
N VAL A 77 19.11 -9.69 -7.48
CA VAL A 77 18.08 -8.76 -7.97
C VAL A 77 17.20 -8.29 -6.82
N LYS A 78 16.99 -6.97 -6.76
CA LYS A 78 16.11 -6.31 -5.78
C LYS A 78 14.79 -5.93 -6.46
N VAL A 79 13.68 -6.43 -5.94
CA VAL A 79 12.34 -6.10 -6.44
C VAL A 79 11.52 -5.44 -5.33
N ASP A 80 11.01 -4.24 -5.58
CA ASP A 80 10.04 -3.61 -4.68
C ASP A 80 8.60 -3.87 -5.14
N LYS A 81 7.69 -3.94 -4.18
CA LYS A 81 6.24 -3.98 -4.40
C LYS A 81 5.60 -2.75 -3.78
N HIS A 82 4.89 -1.96 -4.58
CA HIS A 82 4.13 -0.82 -4.06
C HIS A 82 2.62 -1.03 -4.24
N SER A 83 1.85 -0.79 -3.17
CA SER A 83 0.40 -0.73 -3.22
C SER A 83 -0.07 0.72 -3.21
N THR A 84 -1.10 1.03 -4.00
CA THR A 84 -1.77 2.34 -3.95
C THR A 84 -2.61 2.54 -2.70
N GLY A 85 -2.71 1.51 -1.85
CA GLY A 85 -3.41 1.55 -0.58
C GLY A 85 -4.83 0.99 -0.63
N GLY A 86 -5.22 0.33 0.43
CA GLY A 86 -6.54 -0.30 0.58
C GLY A 86 -6.84 -0.68 2.01
N VAL A 87 -8.01 -1.26 2.22
CA VAL A 87 -8.49 -1.73 3.53
C VAL A 87 -8.14 -3.20 3.70
N GLY A 88 -7.48 -3.54 4.81
CA GLY A 88 -6.96 -4.89 5.02
C GLY A 88 -5.77 -5.23 4.11
N ASP A 89 -5.12 -4.26 3.50
CA ASP A 89 -3.96 -4.47 2.62
C ASP A 89 -2.69 -4.77 3.44
N LYS A 90 -2.54 -6.03 3.79
CA LYS A 90 -1.37 -6.61 4.48
C LYS A 90 -0.44 -7.36 3.53
N THR A 91 -0.66 -7.25 2.22
CA THR A 91 0.05 -8.04 1.19
C THR A 91 1.57 -7.98 1.31
N THR A 92 2.15 -6.86 1.75
CA THR A 92 3.61 -6.74 1.95
C THR A 92 4.15 -7.73 2.97
N LEU A 93 3.40 -7.99 4.07
CA LEU A 93 3.83 -8.89 5.15
C LEU A 93 3.87 -10.35 4.70
N ILE A 94 3.16 -10.69 3.63
CA ILE A 94 3.08 -12.03 3.05
C ILE A 94 4.01 -12.15 1.83
N VAL A 95 3.91 -11.20 0.90
CA VAL A 95 4.63 -11.24 -0.37
C VAL A 95 6.15 -11.10 -0.20
N ALA A 96 6.60 -10.16 0.66
CA ALA A 96 8.04 -9.93 0.83
C ALA A 96 8.79 -11.16 1.39
N PRO A 97 8.29 -11.87 2.43
CA PRO A 97 8.91 -13.10 2.90
C PRO A 97 8.90 -14.23 1.87
N ILE A 98 7.80 -14.39 1.10
CA ILE A 98 7.70 -15.41 0.05
C ILE A 98 8.76 -15.16 -1.03
N VAL A 99 8.86 -13.93 -1.54
CA VAL A 99 9.80 -13.54 -2.57
C VAL A 99 11.25 -13.71 -2.08
N ALA A 100 11.52 -13.36 -0.82
CA ALA A 100 12.82 -13.56 -0.19
C ALA A 100 13.17 -15.05 -0.04
N ALA A 101 12.21 -15.91 0.28
CA ALA A 101 12.40 -17.36 0.34
C ALA A 101 12.74 -17.95 -1.03
N CYS A 102 12.25 -17.35 -2.10
CA CYS A 102 12.59 -17.72 -3.50
C CYS A 102 13.91 -17.12 -3.98
N GLY A 103 14.69 -16.46 -3.12
CA GLY A 103 16.05 -15.96 -3.44
C GLY A 103 16.14 -14.54 -4.01
N VAL A 104 15.00 -13.85 -4.20
CA VAL A 104 14.95 -12.45 -4.64
C VAL A 104 14.98 -11.51 -3.44
N LYS A 105 15.66 -10.37 -3.55
CA LYS A 105 15.84 -9.42 -2.45
C LYS A 105 14.73 -8.38 -2.42
N VAL A 106 14.25 -8.06 -1.20
CA VAL A 106 13.21 -7.05 -0.97
C VAL A 106 13.70 -6.02 0.05
N ALA A 107 14.19 -4.88 -0.43
CA ALA A 107 14.60 -3.74 0.40
C ALA A 107 13.50 -2.68 0.36
N LYS A 108 12.47 -2.84 1.19
CA LYS A 108 11.23 -2.06 1.07
C LYS A 108 11.19 -0.86 2.00
N MET A 109 10.93 0.32 1.44
CA MET A 109 10.49 1.48 2.21
C MET A 109 8.98 1.66 2.10
N SER A 110 8.30 1.80 3.24
CA SER A 110 6.85 1.85 3.34
C SER A 110 6.37 3.06 4.14
N GLY A 111 5.11 3.43 3.95
CA GLY A 111 4.46 4.54 4.66
C GLY A 111 3.62 4.08 5.85
N ARG A 112 3.19 5.08 6.63
CA ARG A 112 2.12 4.95 7.63
C ARG A 112 0.76 4.99 6.97
N GLY A 113 -0.26 4.56 7.69
CA GLY A 113 -1.66 4.63 7.24
C GLY A 113 -2.12 6.07 7.01
N LEU A 114 -2.95 6.25 5.98
CA LEU A 114 -3.55 7.54 5.61
C LEU A 114 -5.06 7.36 5.41
N GLY A 115 -5.84 8.21 6.06
CA GLY A 115 -7.31 8.17 5.97
C GLY A 115 -7.86 6.80 6.40
N HIS A 116 -8.62 6.16 5.53
CA HIS A 116 -9.25 4.85 5.76
C HIS A 116 -8.32 3.65 5.53
N THR A 117 -7.08 3.87 5.03
CA THR A 117 -6.14 2.80 4.70
C THR A 117 -5.18 2.52 5.85
N GLY A 118 -4.83 1.25 6.08
CA GLY A 118 -3.82 0.84 7.06
C GLY A 118 -2.40 0.93 6.50
N GLY A 119 -1.43 1.39 7.33
CA GLY A 119 -0.02 1.48 6.94
C GLY A 119 0.77 0.22 7.28
N THR A 120 1.67 -0.22 6.38
CA THR A 120 2.55 -1.37 6.63
C THR A 120 3.46 -1.13 7.86
N VAL A 121 3.96 0.10 8.01
CA VAL A 121 4.78 0.51 9.17
C VAL A 121 3.99 0.35 10.47
N ASP A 122 2.74 0.83 10.51
CA ASP A 122 1.89 0.76 11.70
C ASP A 122 1.56 -0.69 12.09
N LYS A 123 1.43 -1.60 11.12
CA LYS A 123 1.22 -3.02 11.35
C LYS A 123 2.45 -3.67 11.97
N LEU A 124 3.63 -3.43 11.41
CA LEU A 124 4.89 -3.98 11.94
C LEU A 124 5.22 -3.44 13.33
N GLU A 125 4.91 -2.17 13.62
CA GLU A 125 5.07 -1.58 14.95
C GLU A 125 4.15 -2.20 16.02
N SER A 126 3.14 -2.99 15.60
CA SER A 126 2.34 -3.78 16.55
C SER A 126 3.09 -4.99 17.13
N ILE A 127 4.20 -5.40 16.50
CA ILE A 127 5.10 -6.43 17.00
C ILE A 127 6.01 -5.76 18.04
N PRO A 128 6.01 -6.21 19.32
CA PRO A 128 6.82 -5.56 20.35
C PRO A 128 8.30 -5.48 19.98
N GLY A 129 8.89 -4.31 20.12
CA GLY A 129 10.31 -4.05 19.86
C GLY A 129 10.68 -3.87 18.39
N PHE A 130 9.78 -4.12 17.43
CA PHE A 130 10.11 -4.00 16.00
C PHE A 130 10.45 -2.55 15.62
N ARG A 131 11.63 -2.36 15.02
CA ARG A 131 12.12 -1.06 14.60
C ARG A 131 11.87 -0.83 13.11
N THR A 132 11.03 0.15 12.80
CA THR A 132 10.77 0.60 11.43
C THR A 132 11.71 1.72 10.97
N SER A 133 12.46 2.31 11.91
CA SER A 133 13.52 3.29 11.65
C SER A 133 14.86 2.66 11.99
N ILE A 134 15.58 2.23 10.97
CA ILE A 134 16.93 1.65 11.05
C ILE A 134 17.86 2.39 10.08
N SER A 135 19.16 2.30 10.32
CA SER A 135 20.15 2.92 9.44
C SER A 135 20.22 2.21 8.07
N PRO A 136 20.71 2.89 7.01
CA PRO A 136 20.93 2.26 5.72
C PRO A 136 21.86 1.03 5.79
N GLN A 137 22.82 1.02 6.72
CA GLN A 137 23.70 -0.10 6.95
C GLN A 137 22.94 -1.28 7.56
N GLU A 138 22.16 -1.08 8.62
CA GLU A 138 21.33 -2.13 9.25
C GLU A 138 20.33 -2.71 8.22
N MET A 139 19.74 -1.86 7.37
CA MET A 139 18.84 -2.31 6.32
C MET A 139 19.57 -3.24 5.32
N ARG A 140 20.77 -2.86 4.86
CA ARG A 140 21.56 -3.70 3.96
C ARG A 140 21.92 -5.04 4.60
N GLU A 141 22.43 -5.02 5.83
CA GLU A 141 22.79 -6.24 6.58
C GLU A 141 21.58 -7.16 6.78
N THR A 142 20.41 -6.58 7.06
CA THR A 142 19.16 -7.34 7.20
C THR A 142 18.77 -8.01 5.88
N VAL A 143 18.79 -7.26 4.75
CA VAL A 143 18.48 -7.82 3.43
C VAL A 143 19.49 -8.87 2.98
N GLU A 144 20.79 -8.65 3.22
CA GLU A 144 21.82 -9.67 2.92
C GLU A 144 21.57 -10.96 3.70
N THR A 145 21.20 -10.85 4.99
CA THR A 145 21.05 -11.99 5.90
C THR A 145 19.78 -12.78 5.64
N CYS A 146 18.60 -12.12 5.57
CA CYS A 146 17.32 -12.83 5.47
C CYS A 146 16.59 -12.63 4.13
N GLY A 147 17.11 -11.78 3.24
CA GLY A 147 16.52 -11.52 1.93
C GLY A 147 15.52 -10.38 1.89
N LEU A 148 15.08 -9.86 3.04
CA LEU A 148 14.11 -8.76 3.08
C LEU A 148 14.36 -7.81 4.25
N SER A 149 13.91 -6.56 4.09
CA SER A 149 13.76 -5.57 5.16
C SER A 149 12.59 -4.64 4.83
N VAL A 150 11.81 -4.25 5.83
CA VAL A 150 10.71 -3.28 5.69
C VAL A 150 10.92 -2.14 6.66
N THR A 151 11.09 -0.92 6.14
CA THR A 151 11.39 0.27 6.94
C THR A 151 10.41 1.39 6.63
N GLY A 152 10.38 2.40 7.49
CA GLY A 152 9.78 3.70 7.20
C GLY A 152 10.63 4.49 6.20
N GLN A 153 10.05 5.47 5.54
CA GLN A 153 10.76 6.37 4.64
C GLN A 153 11.67 7.31 5.43
N SER A 154 12.84 7.65 4.90
CA SER A 154 13.71 8.67 5.49
C SER A 154 13.08 10.06 5.36
N GLY A 155 13.35 10.94 6.33
CA GLY A 155 12.75 12.28 6.37
C GLY A 155 13.15 13.18 5.20
N ASN A 156 14.27 12.88 4.51
CA ASN A 156 14.83 13.67 3.41
C ASN A 156 14.66 13.01 2.04
N MET A 157 13.90 11.90 1.96
CA MET A 157 13.59 11.29 0.67
C MET A 157 12.52 12.12 -0.07
N CYS A 158 12.81 12.53 -1.32
CA CYS A 158 11.92 13.29 -2.19
C CYS A 158 11.27 14.51 -1.50
N PRO A 159 12.04 15.48 -0.92
CA PRO A 159 11.47 16.62 -0.21
C PRO A 159 10.57 17.50 -1.09
N ALA A 160 10.82 17.55 -2.40
CA ALA A 160 9.95 18.24 -3.34
C ALA A 160 8.56 17.59 -3.39
N ASP A 161 8.46 16.27 -3.43
CA ASP A 161 7.17 15.58 -3.39
C ASP A 161 6.43 15.85 -2.08
N LYS A 162 7.13 15.78 -0.95
CA LYS A 162 6.52 16.07 0.35
C LYS A 162 5.88 17.46 0.40
N LYS A 163 6.57 18.48 -0.14
CA LYS A 163 6.06 19.86 -0.19
C LYS A 163 4.90 20.01 -1.18
N LEU A 164 5.05 19.47 -2.40
CA LEU A 164 3.99 19.53 -3.41
C LEU A 164 2.73 18.76 -2.96
N TYR A 165 2.88 17.60 -2.33
CA TYR A 165 1.75 16.83 -1.83
C TYR A 165 0.99 17.60 -0.74
N ALA A 166 1.71 18.22 0.21
CA ALA A 166 1.08 19.04 1.25
C ALA A 166 0.30 20.24 0.69
N LEU A 167 0.77 20.84 -0.41
CA LEU A 167 0.04 21.91 -1.11
C LEU A 167 -1.20 21.35 -1.83
N ARG A 168 -1.06 20.20 -2.50
CA ARG A 168 -2.16 19.57 -3.24
C ARG A 168 -3.31 19.16 -2.32
N ASP A 169 -2.99 18.69 -1.13
CA ASP A 169 -3.96 18.24 -0.12
C ASP A 169 -4.94 19.36 0.29
N VAL A 170 -4.48 20.61 0.30
CA VAL A 170 -5.28 21.79 0.70
C VAL A 170 -5.72 22.67 -0.46
N THR A 171 -5.42 22.31 -1.71
CA THR A 171 -5.76 23.10 -2.93
C THR A 171 -6.61 22.30 -3.92
N ALA A 172 -7.21 21.17 -3.52
CA ALA A 172 -8.07 20.31 -4.34
C ALA A 172 -7.40 19.88 -5.67
N THR A 173 -6.11 19.52 -5.62
CA THR A 173 -5.33 19.06 -6.80
C THR A 173 -4.74 17.66 -6.60
N VAL A 174 -5.22 16.89 -5.61
CA VAL A 174 -4.75 15.53 -5.34
C VAL A 174 -5.11 14.58 -6.48
N ASP A 175 -6.31 14.69 -7.06
CA ASP A 175 -6.87 13.70 -8.01
C ASP A 175 -6.28 13.77 -9.44
N SER A 176 -5.14 14.44 -9.62
CA SER A 176 -4.44 14.50 -10.91
C SER A 176 -3.58 13.26 -11.11
N ILE A 177 -3.91 12.41 -12.09
CA ILE A 177 -3.17 11.16 -12.38
C ILE A 177 -1.67 11.39 -12.59
N PRO A 178 -1.20 12.35 -13.42
CA PRO A 178 0.24 12.61 -13.56
C PRO A 178 0.92 12.95 -12.23
N LEU A 179 0.26 13.76 -11.39
CA LEU A 179 0.82 14.15 -10.09
C LEU A 179 0.77 13.01 -9.06
N ILE A 180 -0.25 12.14 -9.10
CA ILE A 180 -0.31 10.92 -8.28
C ILE A 180 0.82 9.96 -8.68
N ALA A 181 0.93 9.68 -9.99
CA ALA A 181 1.94 8.77 -10.51
C ALA A 181 3.36 9.26 -10.20
N SER A 182 3.65 10.55 -10.42
CA SER A 182 4.95 11.14 -10.13
C SER A 182 5.28 11.11 -8.63
N SER A 183 4.30 11.38 -7.76
CA SER A 183 4.46 11.29 -6.30
C SER A 183 4.82 9.88 -5.83
N ILE A 184 4.14 8.85 -6.36
CA ILE A 184 4.42 7.45 -6.04
C ILE A 184 5.79 7.05 -6.57
N MET A 185 6.02 7.25 -7.88
CA MET A 185 7.18 6.74 -8.57
C MET A 185 8.48 7.44 -8.19
N SER A 186 8.45 8.74 -7.82
CA SER A 186 9.66 9.42 -7.32
C SER A 186 10.24 8.73 -6.09
N LYS A 187 9.40 8.34 -5.14
CA LYS A 187 9.81 7.59 -3.94
C LYS A 187 10.27 6.17 -4.29
N LYS A 188 9.55 5.49 -5.18
CA LYS A 188 9.91 4.11 -5.59
C LYS A 188 11.23 4.05 -6.36
N LEU A 189 11.50 5.03 -7.20
CA LEU A 189 12.79 5.15 -7.88
C LEU A 189 13.91 5.57 -6.92
N ALA A 190 13.59 6.33 -5.86
CA ALA A 190 14.57 6.68 -4.82
C ALA A 190 14.90 5.50 -3.88
N ASP A 191 14.02 4.51 -3.76
CA ASP A 191 14.25 3.27 -2.98
C ASP A 191 15.38 2.40 -3.58
N GLY A 192 15.76 2.60 -4.87
CA GLY A 192 16.94 1.99 -5.50
C GLY A 192 16.79 0.54 -5.94
N SER A 193 15.57 -0.01 -6.00
CA SER A 193 15.30 -1.38 -6.48
C SER A 193 15.52 -1.51 -7.99
N ASP A 194 15.94 -2.70 -8.44
CA ASP A 194 16.17 -3.00 -9.87
C ASP A 194 14.85 -3.15 -10.63
N CYS A 195 13.81 -3.64 -9.95
CA CYS A 195 12.48 -3.84 -10.51
C CYS A 195 11.39 -3.34 -9.55
N ILE A 196 10.25 -2.90 -10.09
CA ILE A 196 9.09 -2.43 -9.32
C ILE A 196 7.83 -3.12 -9.80
N LEU A 197 7.11 -3.79 -8.90
CA LEU A 197 5.75 -4.26 -9.13
C LEU A 197 4.75 -3.31 -8.42
N LEU A 198 3.83 -2.74 -9.18
CA LEU A 198 2.77 -1.88 -8.67
C LEU A 198 1.51 -2.70 -8.44
N ASP A 199 0.93 -2.62 -7.26
CA ASP A 199 -0.36 -3.18 -6.88
C ASP A 199 -1.39 -2.04 -6.86
N VAL A 200 -2.04 -1.82 -8.00
CA VAL A 200 -3.01 -0.73 -8.19
C VAL A 200 -4.37 -1.20 -7.75
N LYS A 201 -4.81 -0.71 -6.59
CA LYS A 201 -6.11 -1.04 -6.01
C LYS A 201 -7.23 -0.29 -6.70
N THR A 202 -8.35 -0.98 -6.98
CA THR A 202 -9.54 -0.46 -7.67
C THR A 202 -10.79 -0.79 -6.86
N GLY A 203 -11.67 0.18 -6.66
CA GLY A 203 -12.96 -0.02 -5.99
C GLY A 203 -13.19 0.90 -4.80
N SER A 204 -14.23 0.60 -4.01
CA SER A 204 -14.70 1.47 -2.92
C SER A 204 -13.63 1.77 -1.87
N GLY A 205 -12.75 0.82 -1.57
CA GLY A 205 -11.67 0.96 -0.57
C GLY A 205 -10.37 1.55 -1.08
N SER A 206 -10.30 2.03 -2.32
CA SER A 206 -9.10 2.58 -2.93
C SER A 206 -9.28 4.03 -3.39
N PHE A 207 -8.17 4.69 -3.76
CA PHE A 207 -8.23 6.03 -4.36
C PHE A 207 -8.84 6.00 -5.77
N MET A 208 -8.49 4.98 -6.58
CA MET A 208 -9.08 4.78 -7.91
C MET A 208 -10.38 4.02 -7.80
N LYS A 209 -11.49 4.66 -8.19
CA LYS A 209 -12.84 4.09 -8.05
C LYS A 209 -13.26 3.28 -9.27
N THR A 210 -12.69 3.54 -10.45
CA THR A 210 -13.01 2.84 -11.71
C THR A 210 -11.81 2.06 -12.24
N LEU A 211 -12.08 1.00 -12.99
CA LEU A 211 -11.04 0.19 -13.63
C LEU A 211 -10.27 1.01 -14.69
N ASP A 212 -10.94 1.91 -15.40
CA ASP A 212 -10.30 2.71 -16.44
C ASP A 212 -9.33 3.75 -15.86
N ASP A 213 -9.69 4.41 -14.76
CA ASP A 213 -8.77 5.31 -14.03
C ASP A 213 -7.58 4.54 -13.47
N SER A 214 -7.83 3.33 -12.94
CA SER A 214 -6.76 2.45 -12.43
C SER A 214 -5.81 2.00 -13.54
N ARG A 215 -6.33 1.68 -14.72
CA ARG A 215 -5.52 1.36 -15.91
C ARG A 215 -4.68 2.55 -16.35
N LEU A 216 -5.27 3.74 -16.38
CA LEU A 216 -4.56 4.95 -16.76
C LEU A 216 -3.43 5.26 -15.77
N LEU A 217 -3.70 5.19 -14.46
CA LEU A 217 -2.67 5.37 -13.43
C LEU A 217 -1.57 4.30 -13.55
N ALA A 218 -1.94 3.04 -13.71
CA ALA A 218 -1.00 1.93 -13.85
C ALA A 218 -0.08 2.11 -15.05
N ARG A 219 -0.63 2.42 -16.23
CA ARG A 219 0.16 2.70 -17.44
C ARG A 219 1.09 3.88 -17.25
N THR A 220 0.59 4.99 -16.70
CA THR A 220 1.41 6.17 -16.40
C THR A 220 2.60 5.82 -15.51
N MET A 221 2.39 5.04 -14.45
CA MET A 221 3.47 4.63 -13.55
C MET A 221 4.46 3.65 -14.21
N VAL A 222 3.98 2.70 -15.03
CA VAL A 222 4.83 1.79 -15.80
C VAL A 222 5.68 2.57 -16.81
N ASP A 223 5.08 3.54 -17.52
CA ASP A 223 5.81 4.40 -18.48
C ASP A 223 6.87 5.26 -17.77
N ILE A 224 6.60 5.77 -16.55
CA ILE A 224 7.60 6.45 -15.73
C ILE A 224 8.76 5.52 -15.40
N GLY A 225 8.48 4.30 -14.93
CA GLY A 225 9.52 3.32 -14.61
C GLY A 225 10.39 3.00 -15.84
N ARG A 226 9.75 2.75 -16.98
CA ARG A 226 10.44 2.51 -18.27
C ARG A 226 11.28 3.72 -18.68
N GLY A 227 10.75 4.94 -18.57
CA GLY A 227 11.48 6.18 -18.85
C GLY A 227 12.64 6.43 -17.90
N ALA A 228 12.61 5.88 -16.69
CA ALA A 228 13.69 5.90 -15.71
C ALA A 228 14.70 4.74 -15.86
N GLY A 229 14.48 3.81 -16.80
CA GLY A 229 15.33 2.63 -17.01
C GLY A 229 15.14 1.52 -15.96
N VAL A 230 14.01 1.50 -15.24
CA VAL A 230 13.68 0.50 -14.21
C VAL A 230 12.56 -0.40 -14.72
N SER A 231 12.78 -1.72 -14.66
CA SER A 231 11.76 -2.71 -15.05
C SER A 231 10.54 -2.58 -14.13
N THR A 232 9.40 -2.20 -14.70
CA THR A 232 8.19 -1.87 -13.94
C THR A 232 6.98 -2.52 -14.58
N ALA A 233 6.15 -3.17 -13.76
CA ALA A 233 4.85 -3.70 -14.14
C ALA A 233 3.80 -3.35 -13.10
N ALA A 234 2.53 -3.46 -13.48
CA ALA A 234 1.41 -3.20 -12.58
C ALA A 234 0.38 -4.33 -12.62
N LEU A 235 -0.06 -4.74 -11.44
CA LEU A 235 -1.22 -5.61 -11.24
C LEU A 235 -2.38 -4.75 -10.74
N ILE A 236 -3.53 -4.82 -11.40
CA ILE A 236 -4.74 -4.13 -10.94
C ILE A 236 -5.56 -5.12 -10.13
N THR A 237 -5.83 -4.79 -8.87
CA THR A 237 -6.49 -5.68 -7.92
C THR A 237 -7.77 -5.06 -7.35
N ASN A 238 -8.75 -5.93 -7.04
CA ASN A 238 -10.05 -5.53 -6.53
C ASN A 238 -9.97 -5.10 -5.06
N MET A 239 -10.59 -3.97 -4.72
CA MET A 239 -10.73 -3.40 -3.37
C MET A 239 -12.17 -2.97 -3.07
N ASP A 240 -13.17 -3.54 -3.76
CA ASP A 240 -14.58 -3.32 -3.44
C ASP A 240 -15.04 -4.03 -2.16
N SER A 241 -14.23 -4.99 -1.69
CA SER A 241 -14.35 -5.58 -0.35
C SER A 241 -12.99 -5.49 0.36
N PRO A 242 -12.96 -5.39 1.70
CA PRO A 242 -11.71 -5.47 2.44
C PRO A 242 -10.94 -6.76 2.10
N LEU A 243 -9.62 -6.66 1.96
CA LEU A 243 -8.77 -7.79 1.61
C LEU A 243 -8.47 -8.65 2.84
N GLY A 244 -8.78 -9.94 2.76
CA GLY A 244 -8.75 -10.84 3.91
C GLY A 244 -9.89 -10.57 4.88
N SER A 245 -9.79 -11.12 6.08
CA SER A 245 -10.81 -11.02 7.14
C SER A 245 -10.47 -10.00 8.22
N ALA A 246 -9.19 -9.67 8.41
CA ALA A 246 -8.75 -8.75 9.44
C ALA A 246 -8.55 -7.33 8.89
N VAL A 247 -9.06 -6.33 9.63
CA VAL A 247 -8.82 -4.90 9.40
C VAL A 247 -8.37 -4.26 10.71
N GLY A 248 -7.07 -3.93 10.81
CA GLY A 248 -6.45 -3.40 12.03
C GLY A 248 -4.98 -3.86 12.11
N ASN A 249 -4.17 -3.28 13.01
CA ASN A 249 -2.71 -3.46 12.91
C ASN A 249 -2.27 -4.88 13.31
N SER A 250 -2.39 -5.27 14.59
CA SER A 250 -1.99 -6.62 15.03
C SER A 250 -2.87 -7.72 14.44
N LEU A 251 -4.16 -7.46 14.21
CA LEU A 251 -5.06 -8.41 13.58
C LEU A 251 -4.60 -8.78 12.17
N GLU A 252 -4.10 -7.80 11.40
CA GLU A 252 -3.56 -8.04 10.07
C GLU A 252 -2.20 -8.74 10.09
N VAL A 253 -1.36 -8.51 11.11
CA VAL A 253 -0.13 -9.30 11.32
C VAL A 253 -0.48 -10.76 11.61
N ILE A 254 -1.44 -11.02 12.50
CA ILE A 254 -1.92 -12.37 12.84
C ILE A 254 -2.40 -13.10 11.59
N GLU A 255 -3.25 -12.47 10.77
CA GLU A 255 -3.75 -13.07 9.52
C GLU A 255 -2.60 -13.29 8.50
N SER A 256 -1.60 -12.40 8.46
CA SER A 256 -0.43 -12.59 7.60
C SER A 256 0.41 -13.81 8.02
N VAL A 257 0.59 -14.01 9.32
CA VAL A 257 1.28 -15.19 9.88
C VAL A 257 0.49 -16.46 9.59
N ASP A 258 -0.84 -16.42 9.68
CA ASP A 258 -1.71 -17.56 9.36
C ASP A 258 -1.56 -17.99 7.89
N ILE A 259 -1.51 -17.06 6.94
CA ILE A 259 -1.21 -17.33 5.53
C ILE A 259 0.18 -17.98 5.38
N LEU A 260 1.20 -17.40 6.04
CA LEU A 260 2.58 -17.92 5.96
C LEU A 260 2.72 -19.30 6.63
N ASN A 261 1.83 -19.66 7.55
CA ASN A 261 1.70 -21.01 8.15
C ASN A 261 0.92 -22.00 7.28
N GLY A 262 0.48 -21.60 6.08
CA GLY A 262 -0.13 -22.50 5.11
C GLY A 262 -1.65 -22.41 4.98
N ASN A 263 -2.33 -21.46 5.62
CA ASN A 263 -3.74 -21.16 5.35
C ASN A 263 -3.88 -20.42 4.01
N THR A 264 -3.60 -21.12 2.92
CA THR A 264 -3.56 -20.59 1.55
C THR A 264 -4.93 -20.61 0.88
N SER A 265 -5.87 -19.87 1.42
CA SER A 265 -7.24 -19.78 0.89
C SER A 265 -7.75 -18.34 0.80
N GLY A 266 -8.82 -18.13 0.02
CA GLY A 266 -9.51 -16.85 -0.06
C GLY A 266 -8.82 -15.80 -0.94
N ASP A 267 -9.37 -14.61 -0.84
CA ASP A 267 -8.99 -13.46 -1.66
C ASP A 267 -7.58 -12.93 -1.35
N LEU A 268 -7.20 -12.89 -0.07
CA LEU A 268 -5.88 -12.43 0.37
C LEU A 268 -4.77 -13.31 -0.22
N TRP A 269 -4.92 -14.65 -0.14
CA TRP A 269 -3.96 -15.55 -0.74
C TRP A 269 -3.90 -15.40 -2.26
N THR A 270 -5.06 -15.32 -2.93
CA THR A 270 -5.13 -15.14 -4.38
C THR A 270 -4.31 -13.93 -4.84
N VAL A 271 -4.46 -12.77 -4.16
CA VAL A 271 -3.71 -11.56 -4.49
C VAL A 271 -2.23 -11.70 -4.15
N CYS A 272 -1.89 -12.22 -2.96
CA CYS A 272 -0.49 -12.38 -2.54
C CYS A 272 0.27 -13.35 -3.43
N ARG A 273 -0.34 -14.46 -3.82
CA ARG A 273 0.25 -15.46 -4.71
C ARG A 273 0.58 -14.86 -6.09
N GLU A 274 -0.37 -14.14 -6.70
CA GLU A 274 -0.14 -13.51 -8.01
C GLU A 274 0.92 -12.41 -7.91
N LEU A 275 0.88 -11.55 -6.89
CA LEU A 275 1.89 -10.52 -6.66
C LEU A 275 3.29 -11.14 -6.51
N SER A 276 3.43 -12.20 -5.71
CA SER A 276 4.70 -12.90 -5.50
C SER A 276 5.21 -13.50 -6.82
N CYS A 277 4.34 -14.17 -7.57
CA CYS A 277 4.67 -14.74 -8.87
C CYS A 277 5.17 -13.66 -9.84
N ARG A 278 4.49 -12.51 -9.94
CA ARG A 278 4.89 -11.41 -10.82
C ARG A 278 6.21 -10.75 -10.40
N MET A 279 6.48 -10.65 -9.09
CA MET A 279 7.78 -10.16 -8.60
C MET A 279 8.92 -11.11 -9.01
N LEU A 280 8.72 -12.41 -8.92
CA LEU A 280 9.71 -13.41 -9.35
C LEU A 280 9.94 -13.36 -10.87
N MET A 281 8.87 -13.21 -11.66
CA MET A 281 8.98 -13.05 -13.12
C MET A 281 9.76 -11.78 -13.48
N LEU A 282 9.47 -10.64 -12.84
CA LEU A 282 10.23 -9.39 -13.04
C LEU A 282 11.72 -9.54 -12.66
N ALA A 283 12.02 -10.36 -11.66
CA ALA A 283 13.39 -10.68 -11.28
C ALA A 283 14.10 -11.65 -12.26
N GLY A 284 13.39 -12.18 -13.26
CA GLY A 284 13.94 -13.13 -14.23
C GLY A 284 14.15 -14.55 -13.70
N ILE A 285 13.40 -14.95 -12.65
CA ILE A 285 13.53 -16.28 -12.02
C ILE A 285 12.97 -17.38 -12.94
N GLY A 286 11.84 -17.11 -13.62
CA GLY A 286 11.22 -18.09 -14.51
C GLY A 286 9.92 -17.58 -15.11
N ASP A 287 9.19 -18.48 -15.78
CA ASP A 287 7.85 -18.20 -16.28
C ASP A 287 6.80 -18.23 -15.15
N ARG A 288 5.53 -17.96 -15.52
CA ARG A 288 4.44 -17.89 -14.55
C ARG A 288 4.19 -19.21 -13.80
N ASP A 289 4.31 -20.34 -14.48
CA ASP A 289 4.04 -21.64 -13.89
C ASP A 289 5.16 -22.06 -12.94
N GLU A 290 6.40 -21.80 -13.32
CA GLU A 290 7.58 -22.02 -12.48
C GLU A 290 7.55 -21.12 -11.25
N CYS A 291 7.35 -19.82 -11.42
CA CYS A 291 7.22 -18.88 -10.31
C CYS A 291 6.08 -19.23 -9.38
N GLY A 292 4.91 -19.65 -9.92
CA GLY A 292 3.77 -20.10 -9.12
C GLY A 292 4.11 -21.30 -8.24
N ARG A 293 4.83 -22.31 -8.77
CA ARG A 293 5.28 -23.47 -7.99
C ARG A 293 6.26 -23.09 -6.88
N LEU A 294 7.20 -22.17 -7.16
CA LEU A 294 8.14 -21.68 -6.16
C LEU A 294 7.43 -20.94 -5.02
N VAL A 295 6.45 -20.10 -5.34
CA VAL A 295 5.63 -19.38 -4.35
C VAL A 295 4.87 -20.36 -3.45
N ASP A 296 4.20 -21.36 -4.03
CA ASP A 296 3.45 -22.37 -3.28
C ASP A 296 4.39 -23.19 -2.38
N GLU A 297 5.55 -23.58 -2.86
CA GLU A 297 6.55 -24.34 -2.09
C GLU A 297 7.19 -23.50 -0.97
N ALA A 298 7.44 -22.20 -1.19
CA ALA A 298 7.99 -21.31 -0.16
C ALA A 298 7.09 -21.22 1.08
N VAL A 299 5.77 -21.26 0.89
CA VAL A 299 4.81 -21.27 2.01
C VAL A 299 4.73 -22.67 2.60
N LYS A 300 4.55 -23.70 1.76
CA LYS A 300 4.39 -25.08 2.20
C LYS A 300 5.57 -25.62 3.00
N SER A 301 6.80 -25.24 2.64
CA SER A 301 8.01 -25.65 3.37
C SER A 301 8.24 -24.86 4.67
N GLY A 302 7.50 -23.77 4.92
CA GLY A 302 7.71 -22.86 6.03
C GLY A 302 8.88 -21.86 5.85
N GLU A 303 9.61 -21.90 4.73
CA GLU A 303 10.74 -20.99 4.50
C GLU A 303 10.29 -19.53 4.40
N ALA A 304 9.10 -19.24 3.89
CA ALA A 304 8.55 -17.88 3.86
C ALA A 304 8.32 -17.33 5.29
N LEU A 305 7.71 -18.12 6.18
CA LEU A 305 7.52 -17.73 7.59
C LEU A 305 8.87 -17.50 8.27
N LYS A 306 9.82 -18.40 8.08
CA LYS A 306 11.17 -18.27 8.63
C LYS A 306 11.88 -17.00 8.18
N ARG A 307 11.70 -16.56 6.92
CA ARG A 307 12.22 -15.26 6.45
C ARG A 307 11.57 -14.09 7.19
N PHE A 308 10.27 -14.16 7.43
CA PHE A 308 9.56 -13.16 8.21
C PHE A 308 10.08 -13.08 9.66
N GLU A 309 10.22 -14.22 10.33
CA GLU A 309 10.78 -14.32 11.67
C GLU A 309 12.20 -13.75 11.78
N MET A 310 13.06 -14.10 10.80
CA MET A 310 14.43 -13.55 10.72
C MET A 310 14.42 -12.03 10.57
N MET A 311 13.57 -11.46 9.71
CA MET A 311 13.44 -10.01 9.57
C MET A 311 12.96 -9.37 10.89
N VAL A 312 11.95 -9.96 11.54
CA VAL A 312 11.43 -9.47 12.82
C VAL A 312 12.55 -9.43 13.86
N ASN A 313 13.32 -10.50 13.99
CA ASN A 313 14.46 -10.58 14.92
C ASN A 313 15.55 -9.54 14.60
N LEU A 314 15.98 -9.45 13.34
CA LEU A 314 17.05 -8.53 12.91
C LEU A 314 16.67 -7.06 13.09
N GLN A 315 15.38 -6.75 12.98
CA GLN A 315 14.84 -5.41 13.23
C GLN A 315 14.41 -5.19 14.69
N GLY A 316 14.78 -6.11 15.61
CA GLY A 316 14.63 -5.96 17.06
C GLY A 316 13.26 -6.33 17.61
N GLY A 317 12.37 -6.91 16.77
CA GLY A 317 11.06 -7.39 17.20
C GLY A 317 11.13 -8.70 17.97
N ASP A 318 10.17 -8.91 18.84
CA ASP A 318 10.02 -10.16 19.61
C ASP A 318 9.39 -11.24 18.72
N VAL A 319 10.21 -12.17 18.21
CA VAL A 319 9.81 -13.28 17.35
C VAL A 319 8.77 -14.18 18.01
N SER A 320 8.75 -14.26 19.32
CA SER A 320 7.80 -15.11 20.04
C SER A 320 6.33 -14.75 19.77
N TYR A 321 6.05 -13.53 19.30
CA TYR A 321 4.71 -13.09 18.86
C TYR A 321 4.36 -13.61 17.45
N ILE A 322 5.36 -13.99 16.66
CA ILE A 322 5.15 -14.61 15.35
C ILE A 322 5.01 -16.12 15.51
N GLU A 323 5.80 -16.74 16.38
CA GLU A 323 5.71 -18.17 16.73
C GLU A 323 4.39 -18.51 17.42
N ASP A 324 3.86 -17.58 18.24
CA ASP A 324 2.58 -17.71 18.94
C ASP A 324 1.81 -16.40 18.90
N THR A 325 0.95 -16.27 17.91
CA THR A 325 0.13 -15.06 17.70
C THR A 325 -0.92 -14.81 18.79
N SER A 326 -1.19 -15.79 19.65
CA SER A 326 -2.09 -15.60 20.80
C SER A 326 -1.53 -14.62 21.85
N LYS A 327 -0.21 -14.35 21.83
CA LYS A 327 0.46 -13.37 22.68
C LYS A 327 0.14 -11.92 22.35
N PHE A 328 -0.32 -11.63 21.11
CA PHE A 328 -0.74 -10.28 20.79
C PHE A 328 -1.81 -9.78 21.77
N ARG A 329 -1.63 -8.54 22.25
CA ARG A 329 -2.57 -7.93 23.17
C ARG A 329 -3.96 -7.87 22.54
N LYS A 330 -4.96 -8.36 23.25
CA LYS A 330 -6.36 -8.23 22.87
C LYS A 330 -6.92 -6.89 23.33
N ALA A 331 -7.85 -6.32 22.58
CA ALA A 331 -8.58 -5.13 22.99
C ALA A 331 -9.42 -5.42 24.23
N SER A 332 -9.65 -4.40 25.07
CA SER A 332 -10.38 -4.53 26.34
C SER A 332 -11.85 -4.82 26.15
N PHE A 333 -12.42 -4.40 25.01
CA PHE A 333 -13.84 -4.57 24.68
C PHE A 333 -13.98 -5.11 23.25
N SER A 334 -15.01 -5.94 23.08
CA SER A 334 -15.43 -6.41 21.75
C SER A 334 -16.93 -6.29 21.60
N ARG A 335 -17.42 -6.22 20.36
CA ARG A 335 -18.83 -6.25 20.00
C ARG A 335 -19.03 -7.08 18.75
N GLU A 336 -19.88 -8.04 18.81
CA GLU A 336 -20.35 -8.80 17.67
C GLU A 336 -21.43 -8.04 16.93
N VAL A 337 -21.34 -8.01 15.61
CA VAL A 337 -22.30 -7.38 14.70
C VAL A 337 -23.01 -8.48 13.92
N TYR A 338 -24.32 -8.47 13.97
CA TYR A 338 -25.15 -9.53 13.41
C TYR A 338 -25.96 -9.05 12.20
N ALA A 339 -26.27 -9.97 11.28
CA ALA A 339 -27.10 -9.71 10.13
C ALA A 339 -28.51 -9.26 10.52
N PRO A 340 -29.03 -8.15 10.00
CA PRO A 340 -30.36 -7.64 10.32
C PRO A 340 -31.47 -8.41 9.59
N ALA A 341 -31.18 -9.15 8.54
CA ALA A 341 -32.11 -9.91 7.70
C ALA A 341 -31.42 -11.12 7.05
N ASP A 342 -32.23 -12.05 6.53
CA ASP A 342 -31.74 -13.12 5.66
C ASP A 342 -31.39 -12.55 4.27
N GLY A 343 -30.35 -13.09 3.62
CA GLY A 343 -30.00 -12.73 2.24
C GLY A 343 -28.53 -12.89 1.92
N TYR A 344 -28.17 -12.56 0.71
CA TYR A 344 -26.77 -12.50 0.28
C TYR A 344 -26.17 -11.14 0.64
N ILE A 345 -24.93 -11.13 1.13
CA ILE A 345 -24.15 -9.88 1.19
C ILE A 345 -23.84 -9.48 -0.25
N THR A 346 -24.52 -8.44 -0.74
CA THR A 346 -24.41 -7.99 -2.13
C THR A 346 -23.30 -6.99 -2.36
N HIS A 347 -22.91 -6.25 -1.30
CA HIS A 347 -21.84 -5.25 -1.35
C HIS A 347 -21.29 -4.99 0.05
N MET A 348 -20.00 -4.69 0.11
CA MET A 348 -19.29 -4.22 1.30
C MET A 348 -18.51 -2.96 0.93
N ASP A 349 -18.93 -1.82 1.46
CA ASP A 349 -18.22 -0.54 1.25
C ASP A 349 -16.91 -0.55 2.05
N SER A 350 -15.82 -0.86 1.37
CA SER A 350 -14.50 -0.99 2.00
C SER A 350 -14.03 0.32 2.65
N GLU A 351 -14.31 1.48 2.06
CA GLU A 351 -13.95 2.77 2.65
C GLU A 351 -14.64 2.99 3.99
N LYS A 352 -15.95 2.73 4.08
CA LYS A 352 -16.69 2.82 5.34
C LYS A 352 -16.18 1.83 6.39
N ILE A 353 -15.79 0.60 5.98
CA ILE A 353 -15.21 -0.39 6.89
C ILE A 353 -13.84 0.09 7.39
N GLY A 354 -12.99 0.63 6.52
CA GLY A 354 -11.71 1.23 6.90
C GLY A 354 -11.89 2.40 7.88
N LEU A 355 -12.82 3.31 7.60
CA LEU A 355 -13.18 4.40 8.51
C LEU A 355 -13.77 3.91 9.83
N THR A 356 -14.46 2.76 9.84
CA THR A 356 -14.92 2.12 11.07
C THR A 356 -13.75 1.63 11.90
N ALA A 357 -12.72 1.04 11.27
CA ALA A 357 -11.50 0.64 11.98
C ALA A 357 -10.76 1.85 12.57
N VAL A 358 -10.71 2.99 11.85
CA VAL A 358 -10.17 4.26 12.40
C VAL A 358 -10.95 4.71 13.62
N LEU A 359 -12.29 4.71 13.56
CA LEU A 359 -13.15 5.06 14.69
C LEU A 359 -12.90 4.17 15.92
N LEU A 360 -12.63 2.88 15.72
CA LEU A 360 -12.28 1.94 16.79
C LEU A 360 -10.91 2.24 17.44
N GLY A 361 -10.05 2.99 16.74
CA GLY A 361 -8.69 3.37 17.17
C GLY A 361 -7.56 2.68 16.42
N ALA A 362 -7.85 1.90 15.38
CA ALA A 362 -6.83 1.23 14.58
C ALA A 362 -6.06 2.17 13.61
N GLY A 363 -6.57 3.38 13.39
CA GLY A 363 -5.96 4.43 12.59
C GLY A 363 -5.93 5.77 13.31
N ARG A 364 -5.45 6.82 12.63
CA ARG A 364 -5.35 8.18 13.15
C ARG A 364 -6.49 9.04 12.58
N GLU A 365 -7.23 9.70 13.45
CA GLU A 365 -8.15 10.79 13.09
C GLU A 365 -7.40 12.11 12.94
N LYS A 366 -6.33 12.29 13.73
CA LYS A 366 -5.41 13.44 13.69
C LYS A 366 -3.97 12.93 13.66
N LYS A 367 -3.06 13.73 13.12
CA LYS A 367 -1.65 13.36 12.97
C LYS A 367 -0.97 12.98 14.30
N GLU A 368 -1.42 13.58 15.39
CA GLU A 368 -0.88 13.42 16.74
C GLU A 368 -1.45 12.19 17.48
N ASP A 369 -2.46 11.52 16.91
CA ASP A 369 -3.13 10.40 17.56
C ASP A 369 -2.20 9.19 17.65
N ASN A 370 -2.25 8.51 18.80
CA ASN A 370 -1.62 7.21 18.99
C ASN A 370 -2.55 6.11 18.49
N ILE A 371 -1.98 5.20 17.70
CA ILE A 371 -2.71 4.03 17.20
C ILE A 371 -2.86 3.00 18.32
N ASN A 372 -4.05 2.45 18.46
CA ASN A 372 -4.30 1.26 19.26
C ASN A 372 -4.11 0.01 18.37
N HIS A 373 -2.98 -0.66 18.53
CA HIS A 373 -2.65 -1.83 17.72
C HIS A 373 -3.59 -3.02 17.89
N ALA A 374 -4.32 -3.11 19.02
CA ALA A 374 -5.29 -4.18 19.27
C ALA A 374 -6.72 -3.86 18.77
N ALA A 375 -6.97 -2.61 18.36
CA ALA A 375 -8.25 -2.23 17.80
C ALA A 375 -8.38 -2.68 16.35
N GLY A 376 -9.62 -2.94 15.91
CA GLY A 376 -9.89 -3.32 14.54
C GLY A 376 -11.19 -4.12 14.39
N ILE A 377 -11.27 -4.84 13.28
CA ILE A 377 -12.45 -5.60 12.84
C ILE A 377 -12.00 -6.98 12.38
N MET A 378 -12.67 -8.03 12.84
CA MET A 378 -12.62 -9.36 12.23
C MET A 378 -13.92 -9.60 11.48
N ILE A 379 -13.84 -9.72 10.17
CA ILE A 379 -14.97 -9.96 9.26
C ILE A 379 -15.26 -11.46 9.24
N ALA A 380 -16.50 -11.86 9.52
CA ALA A 380 -16.93 -13.23 9.53
C ALA A 380 -17.65 -13.67 8.24
N ALA A 381 -18.30 -12.70 7.55
CA ALA A 381 -18.99 -12.97 6.29
C ALA A 381 -18.67 -11.87 5.26
N LYS A 382 -18.47 -12.27 4.01
CA LYS A 382 -18.01 -11.42 2.90
C LYS A 382 -19.05 -11.30 1.78
N ALA A 383 -18.80 -10.39 0.85
CA ALA A 383 -19.63 -10.23 -0.34
C ALA A 383 -19.75 -11.59 -1.09
N GLY A 384 -20.97 -11.97 -1.42
CA GLY A 384 -21.30 -13.25 -2.02
C GLY A 384 -21.78 -14.34 -1.05
N ASP A 385 -21.52 -14.19 0.26
CA ASP A 385 -22.01 -15.13 1.28
C ASP A 385 -23.50 -14.92 1.54
N PHE A 386 -24.22 -16.04 1.79
CA PHE A 386 -25.59 -16.01 2.28
C PHE A 386 -25.57 -16.01 3.81
N VAL A 387 -26.28 -15.08 4.41
CA VAL A 387 -26.40 -14.96 5.86
C VAL A 387 -27.86 -15.01 6.29
N LYS A 388 -28.11 -15.56 7.48
CA LYS A 388 -29.40 -15.53 8.14
C LYS A 388 -29.48 -14.39 9.12
N ARG A 389 -30.66 -13.87 9.36
CA ARG A 389 -30.89 -12.88 10.43
C ARG A 389 -30.35 -13.40 11.76
N GLY A 390 -29.50 -12.58 12.41
CA GLY A 390 -28.82 -12.96 13.65
C GLY A 390 -27.52 -13.76 13.45
N GLU A 391 -27.07 -13.99 12.22
CA GLU A 391 -25.77 -14.59 11.93
C GLU A 391 -24.66 -13.54 12.04
N LEU A 392 -23.48 -13.95 12.50
CA LEU A 392 -22.36 -13.06 12.75
C LEU A 392 -21.79 -12.51 11.43
N LEU A 393 -21.72 -11.19 11.29
CA LEU A 393 -21.11 -10.47 10.18
C LEU A 393 -19.66 -10.08 10.49
N ALA A 394 -19.41 -9.60 11.70
CA ALA A 394 -18.07 -9.17 12.13
C ALA A 394 -17.99 -9.06 13.66
N THR A 395 -16.77 -9.05 14.17
CA THR A 395 -16.44 -8.68 15.56
C THR A 395 -15.60 -7.40 15.55
N LEU A 396 -16.03 -6.38 16.26
CA LEU A 396 -15.37 -5.11 16.45
C LEU A 396 -14.57 -5.10 17.74
N PHE A 397 -13.35 -4.54 17.72
CA PHE A 397 -12.44 -4.50 18.88
C PHE A 397 -11.99 -3.08 19.18
N ALA A 398 -12.10 -2.63 20.45
CA ALA A 398 -11.63 -1.33 20.89
C ALA A 398 -11.24 -1.36 22.39
N ASP A 399 -10.36 -0.45 22.80
CA ASP A 399 -10.05 -0.25 24.23
C ASP A 399 -10.99 0.78 24.89
N ASN A 400 -11.75 1.52 24.12
CA ASN A 400 -12.76 2.44 24.62
C ASN A 400 -14.15 1.93 24.21
N LYS A 401 -14.95 1.54 25.22
CA LYS A 401 -16.29 0.98 25.01
C LYS A 401 -17.23 1.93 24.24
N SER A 402 -17.12 3.26 24.46
CA SER A 402 -17.97 4.24 23.77
C SER A 402 -17.76 4.31 22.26
N ARG A 403 -16.61 3.87 21.75
CA ARG A 403 -16.32 3.82 20.32
C ARG A 403 -17.10 2.71 19.60
N LEU A 404 -17.49 1.65 20.32
CA LEU A 404 -18.19 0.50 19.74
C LEU A 404 -19.61 0.84 19.26
N ASP A 405 -20.32 1.75 19.92
CA ASP A 405 -21.71 2.08 19.57
C ASP A 405 -21.81 2.73 18.18
N GLY A 406 -20.99 3.74 17.91
CA GLY A 406 -20.91 4.39 16.60
C GLY A 406 -20.32 3.48 15.51
N ALA A 407 -19.36 2.62 15.88
CA ALA A 407 -18.71 1.70 14.96
C ALA A 407 -19.64 0.61 14.45
N GLU A 408 -20.53 0.04 15.32
CA GLU A 408 -21.52 -0.95 14.90
C GLU A 408 -22.48 -0.39 13.85
N SER A 409 -23.06 0.76 14.12
CA SER A 409 -24.00 1.41 13.18
C SER A 409 -23.31 1.73 11.84
N ARG A 410 -22.04 2.17 11.89
CA ARG A 410 -21.25 2.48 10.69
C ARG A 410 -20.93 1.21 9.90
N TYR A 411 -20.51 0.12 10.56
CA TYR A 411 -20.26 -1.16 9.92
C TYR A 411 -21.50 -1.70 9.22
N LEU A 412 -22.67 -1.69 9.90
CA LEU A 412 -23.92 -2.11 9.30
C LEU A 412 -24.32 -1.27 8.09
N SER A 413 -24.02 0.04 8.09
CA SER A 413 -24.25 0.92 6.93
C SER A 413 -23.31 0.64 5.74
N ALA A 414 -22.23 -0.09 5.96
CA ALA A 414 -21.27 -0.47 4.93
C ALA A 414 -21.64 -1.80 4.24
N VAL A 415 -22.53 -2.60 4.84
CA VAL A 415 -22.92 -3.91 4.34
C VAL A 415 -24.32 -3.86 3.76
N SER A 416 -24.47 -4.25 2.50
CA SER A 416 -25.75 -4.39 1.83
C SER A 416 -26.16 -5.86 1.75
N ILE A 417 -27.41 -6.18 2.14
CA ILE A 417 -27.98 -7.52 2.05
C ILE A 417 -29.14 -7.50 1.07
N GLY A 418 -29.23 -8.50 0.20
CA GLY A 418 -30.29 -8.60 -0.80
C GLY A 418 -30.62 -10.05 -1.17
N ASP A 419 -31.71 -10.25 -1.93
CA ASP A 419 -32.24 -11.57 -2.24
C ASP A 419 -31.42 -12.36 -3.28
N LYS A 420 -30.57 -11.68 -4.05
CA LYS A 420 -29.82 -12.29 -5.15
C LYS A 420 -28.33 -12.29 -4.84
N LYS A 421 -27.69 -13.45 -5.07
CA LYS A 421 -26.23 -13.56 -5.01
C LYS A 421 -25.61 -12.58 -6.04
N PRO A 422 -24.67 -11.71 -5.64
CA PRO A 422 -23.97 -10.85 -6.59
C PRO A 422 -23.09 -11.70 -7.53
N ALA A 423 -22.78 -11.14 -8.70
CA ALA A 423 -21.79 -11.76 -9.59
C ALA A 423 -20.42 -11.77 -8.89
N GLU A 424 -19.74 -12.89 -8.99
CA GLU A 424 -18.38 -13.02 -8.46
C GLU A 424 -17.45 -12.04 -9.20
N GLN A 425 -16.74 -11.22 -8.44
CA GLN A 425 -15.77 -10.28 -8.98
C GLN A 425 -14.36 -10.87 -8.83
N PRO A 426 -13.58 -10.93 -9.92
CA PRO A 426 -12.21 -11.42 -9.82
C PRO A 426 -11.37 -10.51 -8.93
N MET A 427 -10.44 -11.10 -8.17
CA MET A 427 -9.49 -10.33 -7.36
C MET A 427 -8.40 -9.67 -8.21
N ILE A 428 -8.04 -10.29 -9.32
CA ILE A 428 -7.09 -9.76 -10.30
C ILE A 428 -7.88 -9.25 -11.50
N LEU A 429 -7.83 -7.94 -11.72
CA LEU A 429 -8.63 -7.27 -12.74
C LEU A 429 -7.87 -7.06 -14.05
N ASP A 430 -6.55 -6.79 -13.96
CA ASP A 430 -5.71 -6.58 -15.16
C ASP A 430 -4.21 -6.66 -14.79
N TYR A 431 -3.36 -6.79 -15.81
CA TYR A 431 -1.91 -6.74 -15.70
C TYR A 431 -1.34 -5.87 -16.83
N ILE A 432 -0.40 -4.97 -16.49
CA ILE A 432 0.23 -4.02 -17.41
C ILE A 432 1.76 -4.11 -17.25
N ASP A 433 2.45 -4.38 -18.33
CA ASP A 433 3.91 -4.46 -18.43
C ASP A 433 4.44 -3.63 -19.62
#